data_2671024331bd1142f8fe0ccc36bc3d2f
#
_entry.id   2671024331bd1142f8fe0ccc36bc3d2f
#
_cell.length_a   1.000
_cell.length_b   1.000
_cell.length_c   1.000
_cell.angle_alpha   90.00
_cell.angle_beta   90.00
_cell.angle_gamma   90.00
#
_symmetry.space_group_name_H-M   'P 1'
#
loop_
_entity.id
_entity.type
_entity.pdbx_description
1 polymer ?
#
loop_
_entity_poly.entity_id
_entity_poly.type
_entity_poly.pdbx_seq_one_letter_code
_entity_poly.pdbx_strand_id
1 'polypeptide(L)'
;MRLSPPLILSLAVLAATGCASSRAASEPAHGELSSLSTASRPDATFCEHRVPQEVCTRCNPDLVSRFKAVKDWCGEHGVPESQCFECHPDLSFEPLPTLGPDADLKKLSLQGEDVPDLTPHAVAGKVTVFDFYADWCAPCRKVDAHMFTLLNQRPDVAYRKLNVVSWETPLAKRYLAGVPNLPHLVIYGRDGRPVRSVTGLDLAALDAAIAEGASR
;
A
#
# COMPACT_ATOMS: atom_id res chain seq x y z
N MET A 1 9.02 61.67 -50.52
CA MET A 1 7.75 61.34 -51.15
C MET A 1 7.01 60.52 -50.13
N ARG A 2 6.12 61.17 -49.33
CA ARG A 2 4.69 61.33 -49.52
C ARG A 2 4.08 59.96 -49.95
N LEU A 3 3.21 59.29 -49.20
CA LEU A 3 1.87 59.66 -48.85
C LEU A 3 1.26 58.77 -47.76
N SER A 4 0.36 59.38 -47.03
CA SER A 4 -0.43 58.99 -45.90
C SER A 4 -1.57 57.98 -46.19
N PRO A 5 -2.35 57.62 -45.13
CA PRO A 5 -3.26 56.46 -45.08
C PRO A 5 -4.68 56.78 -45.55
N PRO A 6 -5.59 55.84 -45.47
CA PRO A 6 -6.86 56.06 -44.77
C PRO A 6 -7.25 54.88 -43.89
N LEU A 7 -7.75 55.16 -42.73
CA LEU A 7 -9.11 55.49 -42.29
C LEU A 7 -10.16 54.39 -42.40
N ILE A 8 -10.55 53.90 -41.19
CA ILE A 8 -11.92 53.65 -40.70
C ILE A 8 -12.72 52.51 -41.31
N LEU A 9 -13.12 51.52 -40.51
CA LEU A 9 -14.55 51.40 -40.15
C LEU A 9 -14.75 50.50 -38.93
N SER A 10 -15.31 51.14 -37.92
CA SER A 10 -15.89 50.44 -36.76
C SER A 10 -17.11 49.65 -37.19
N LEU A 11 -17.21 48.40 -36.78
CA LEU A 11 -18.51 47.75 -36.68
C LEU A 11 -18.57 47.02 -35.35
N ALA A 12 -19.32 47.62 -34.44
CA ALA A 12 -19.78 46.99 -33.22
C ALA A 12 -20.87 45.97 -33.59
N VAL A 13 -20.69 44.73 -33.19
CA VAL A 13 -21.78 43.77 -33.12
C VAL A 13 -21.87 43.27 -31.69
N LEU A 14 -22.98 43.67 -31.09
CA LEU A 14 -23.48 43.13 -29.82
C LEU A 14 -23.88 41.68 -30.00
N ALA A 15 -23.82 41.02 -28.87
CA ALA A 15 -24.73 40.02 -28.34
C ALA A 15 -24.28 38.58 -28.43
N ALA A 16 -24.28 38.03 -27.36
CA ALA A 16 -25.13 37.01 -26.80
C ALA A 16 -24.36 36.24 -25.71
N THR A 17 -24.71 36.54 -24.51
CA THR A 17 -24.52 35.73 -23.33
C THR A 17 -25.14 34.35 -23.54
N GLY A 18 -24.30 33.36 -23.78
CA GLY A 18 -24.64 31.94 -23.71
C GLY A 18 -23.93 31.32 -22.53
N CYS A 19 -24.59 31.16 -21.39
CA CYS A 19 -24.14 30.29 -20.30
C CYS A 19 -24.19 28.84 -20.78
N ALA A 20 -23.09 28.36 -21.28
CA ALA A 20 -22.86 26.92 -21.39
C ALA A 20 -22.22 26.44 -20.09
N SER A 21 -23.02 25.89 -19.20
CA SER A 21 -22.58 25.08 -18.07
C SER A 21 -21.86 23.83 -18.64
N SER A 22 -20.55 23.94 -18.78
CA SER A 22 -19.70 22.75 -18.93
C SER A 22 -19.71 22.04 -17.59
N ARG A 23 -20.51 20.98 -17.48
CA ARG A 23 -20.29 19.95 -16.48
C ARG A 23 -18.93 19.35 -16.80
N ALA A 24 -17.93 19.81 -16.08
CA ALA A 24 -16.68 19.08 -15.95
C ALA A 24 -17.02 17.71 -15.35
N ALA A 25 -16.83 16.65 -16.13
CA ALA A 25 -16.77 15.31 -15.59
C ALA A 25 -15.58 15.29 -14.64
N SER A 26 -15.86 15.17 -13.35
CA SER A 26 -14.85 14.95 -12.33
C SER A 26 -14.20 13.62 -12.62
N GLU A 27 -12.97 13.65 -13.10
CA GLU A 27 -12.10 12.46 -13.06
C GLU A 27 -12.01 12.00 -11.60
N PRO A 28 -12.21 10.70 -11.32
CA PRO A 28 -12.04 10.19 -9.97
C PRO A 28 -10.58 10.40 -9.56
N ALA A 29 -10.40 11.19 -8.52
CA ALA A 29 -9.10 11.47 -7.95
C ALA A 29 -8.36 10.17 -7.61
N HIS A 30 -7.13 10.00 -8.13
CA HIS A 30 -6.23 8.89 -7.86
C HIS A 30 -5.87 8.70 -6.36
N GLY A 31 -6.42 9.51 -5.46
CA GLY A 31 -6.19 9.48 -4.02
C GLY A 31 -7.05 8.49 -3.23
N GLU A 32 -8.14 7.96 -3.81
CA GLU A 32 -9.10 7.13 -3.05
C GLU A 32 -8.78 5.62 -3.04
N LEU A 33 -7.87 5.16 -3.90
CA LEU A 33 -7.47 3.75 -3.93
C LEU A 33 -6.64 3.32 -2.71
N SER A 34 -6.01 4.27 -2.02
CA SER A 34 -5.22 3.99 -0.81
C SER A 34 -6.08 3.66 0.42
N SER A 35 -7.39 3.94 0.38
CA SER A 35 -8.31 3.69 1.50
C SER A 35 -8.96 2.30 1.47
N LEU A 36 -8.75 1.50 0.42
CA LEU A 36 -9.17 0.10 0.36
C LEU A 36 -8.20 -0.84 1.10
N SER A 37 -7.16 -0.29 1.73
CA SER A 37 -6.33 -1.05 2.65
C SER A 37 -7.24 -1.66 3.71
N THR A 38 -7.28 -2.98 3.76
CA THR A 38 -8.06 -3.78 4.71
C THR A 38 -7.54 -3.67 6.15
N ALA A 39 -6.71 -2.66 6.45
CA ALA A 39 -6.37 -2.26 7.80
C ALA A 39 -7.65 -1.70 8.43
N SER A 40 -8.30 -2.52 9.25
CA SER A 40 -9.50 -2.14 9.99
C SER A 40 -9.21 -0.91 10.83
N ARG A 41 -10.08 0.10 10.74
CA ARG A 41 -10.08 1.18 11.72
C ARG A 41 -10.44 0.61 13.08
N PRO A 42 -9.98 1.21 14.19
CA PRO A 42 -10.32 0.76 15.54
C PRO A 42 -11.81 0.67 15.81
N ASP A 43 -12.63 1.38 15.05
CA ASP A 43 -14.09 1.49 15.13
C ASP A 43 -14.82 0.77 13.98
N ALA A 44 -14.14 -0.06 13.20
CA ALA A 44 -14.74 -0.77 12.07
C ALA A 44 -15.91 -1.66 12.53
N THR A 45 -17.07 -1.49 11.92
CA THR A 45 -18.21 -2.38 12.10
C THR A 45 -18.05 -3.58 11.16
N PHE A 46 -18.12 -4.78 11.71
CA PHE A 46 -18.05 -6.03 10.95
C PHE A 46 -19.44 -6.46 10.49
N CYS A 47 -19.54 -6.92 9.27
CA CYS A 47 -20.75 -7.54 8.76
C CYS A 47 -20.79 -9.06 9.07
N GLU A 48 -21.91 -9.73 8.75
CA GLU A 48 -22.07 -11.17 8.89
C GLU A 48 -21.01 -12.00 8.13
N HIS A 49 -20.37 -11.41 7.11
CA HIS A 49 -19.27 -12.03 6.36
C HIS A 49 -17.91 -11.92 7.06
N ARG A 50 -17.86 -11.43 8.29
CA ARG A 50 -16.65 -11.25 9.10
C ARG A 50 -15.61 -10.29 8.47
N VAL A 51 -16.04 -9.41 7.60
CA VAL A 51 -15.25 -8.40 6.91
C VAL A 51 -15.73 -7.02 7.37
N PRO A 52 -14.87 -6.00 7.50
CA PRO A 52 -15.33 -4.64 7.74
C PRO A 52 -16.38 -4.23 6.71
N GLN A 53 -17.53 -3.75 7.18
CA GLN A 53 -18.71 -3.53 6.34
C GLN A 53 -18.43 -2.60 5.17
N GLU A 54 -17.60 -1.59 5.38
CA GLU A 54 -17.23 -0.59 4.37
C GLU A 54 -16.44 -1.16 3.16
N VAL A 55 -15.72 -2.26 3.35
CA VAL A 55 -14.91 -2.89 2.28
C VAL A 55 -15.46 -4.26 1.85
N CYS A 56 -16.48 -4.77 2.49
CA CYS A 56 -17.06 -6.06 2.16
C CYS A 56 -17.75 -6.04 0.80
N THR A 57 -17.25 -6.80 -0.18
CA THR A 57 -17.83 -6.86 -1.53
C THR A 57 -19.16 -7.60 -1.59
N ARG A 58 -19.47 -8.45 -0.61
CA ARG A 58 -20.79 -9.10 -0.49
C ARG A 58 -21.87 -8.14 -0.01
N CYS A 59 -21.49 -7.16 0.85
CA CYS A 59 -22.38 -6.09 1.30
C CYS A 59 -22.44 -4.92 0.30
N ASN A 60 -21.35 -4.66 -0.41
CA ASN A 60 -21.18 -3.54 -1.35
C ASN A 60 -20.68 -4.05 -2.71
N PRO A 61 -21.55 -4.57 -3.58
CA PRO A 61 -21.14 -5.15 -4.87
C PRO A 61 -20.41 -4.17 -5.79
N ASP A 62 -20.64 -2.86 -5.63
CA ASP A 62 -19.99 -1.82 -6.43
C ASP A 62 -18.47 -1.78 -6.22
N LEU A 63 -17.97 -2.33 -5.12
CA LEU A 63 -16.55 -2.44 -4.83
C LEU A 63 -15.84 -3.51 -5.69
N VAL A 64 -16.57 -4.47 -6.26
CA VAL A 64 -15.99 -5.61 -6.99
C VAL A 64 -15.06 -5.16 -8.11
N SER A 65 -15.48 -4.16 -8.89
CA SER A 65 -14.67 -3.62 -9.99
C SER A 65 -13.34 -3.03 -9.50
N ARG A 66 -13.35 -2.39 -8.33
CA ARG A 66 -12.16 -1.77 -7.72
C ARG A 66 -11.15 -2.82 -7.27
N PHE A 67 -11.61 -3.88 -6.60
CA PHE A 67 -10.73 -4.99 -6.18
C PHE A 67 -10.16 -5.75 -7.39
N LYS A 68 -10.96 -5.98 -8.42
CA LYS A 68 -10.46 -6.59 -9.68
C LYS A 68 -9.40 -5.71 -10.37
N ALA A 69 -9.58 -4.39 -10.37
CA ALA A 69 -8.64 -3.46 -11.00
C ALA A 69 -7.25 -3.50 -10.34
N VAL A 70 -7.19 -3.74 -9.01
CA VAL A 70 -5.92 -3.88 -8.27
C VAL A 70 -5.45 -5.34 -8.16
N LYS A 71 -6.06 -6.26 -8.93
CA LYS A 71 -5.74 -7.70 -8.96
C LYS A 71 -5.93 -8.43 -7.61
N ASP A 72 -6.73 -7.89 -6.73
CA ASP A 72 -7.15 -8.50 -5.47
C ASP A 72 -8.51 -9.18 -5.68
N TRP A 73 -8.52 -10.32 -6.38
CA TRP A 73 -9.76 -11.06 -6.68
C TRP A 73 -9.57 -12.57 -6.75
N CYS A 74 -10.18 -13.27 -5.83
CA CYS A 74 -10.28 -14.73 -5.84
C CYS A 74 -11.33 -15.18 -6.85
N GLY A 75 -10.88 -15.75 -7.96
CA GLY A 75 -11.76 -16.22 -9.03
C GLY A 75 -12.62 -17.42 -8.63
N GLU A 76 -12.13 -18.26 -7.71
CA GLU A 76 -12.81 -19.47 -7.25
C GLU A 76 -13.96 -19.15 -6.29
N HIS A 77 -13.77 -18.19 -5.38
CA HIS A 77 -14.73 -17.89 -4.32
C HIS A 77 -15.52 -16.60 -4.53
N GLY A 78 -15.22 -15.84 -5.60
CA GLY A 78 -15.98 -14.67 -6.02
C GLY A 78 -15.92 -13.50 -5.02
N VAL A 79 -14.82 -13.38 -4.31
CA VAL A 79 -14.51 -12.29 -3.35
C VAL A 79 -13.08 -11.80 -3.57
N PRO A 80 -12.68 -10.64 -3.02
CA PRO A 80 -11.27 -10.27 -3.01
C PRO A 80 -10.41 -11.34 -2.32
N GLU A 81 -9.19 -11.58 -2.80
CA GLU A 81 -8.23 -12.44 -2.11
C GLU A 81 -8.02 -11.99 -0.66
N SER A 82 -7.97 -10.68 -0.48
CA SER A 82 -7.87 -10.05 0.84
C SER A 82 -9.08 -10.26 1.75
N GLN A 83 -10.17 -10.85 1.26
CA GLN A 83 -11.39 -11.17 2.00
C GLN A 83 -11.77 -12.65 1.92
N CYS A 84 -10.94 -13.48 1.28
CA CYS A 84 -11.23 -14.89 1.03
C CYS A 84 -10.74 -15.76 2.19
N PHE A 85 -11.63 -16.11 3.12
CA PHE A 85 -11.33 -16.99 4.24
C PHE A 85 -11.08 -18.44 3.84
N GLU A 86 -11.61 -18.87 2.69
CA GLU A 86 -11.41 -20.23 2.17
C GLU A 86 -9.97 -20.44 1.69
N CYS A 87 -9.41 -19.44 0.98
CA CYS A 87 -8.03 -19.49 0.54
C CYS A 87 -7.04 -19.08 1.66
N HIS A 88 -7.50 -18.24 2.58
CA HIS A 88 -6.69 -17.65 3.65
C HIS A 88 -7.36 -17.87 5.01
N PRO A 89 -7.35 -19.10 5.57
CA PRO A 89 -8.03 -19.41 6.84
C PRO A 89 -7.52 -18.58 8.03
N ASP A 90 -6.28 -18.09 7.92
CA ASP A 90 -5.67 -17.19 8.92
C ASP A 90 -6.05 -15.72 8.78
N LEU A 91 -6.94 -15.39 7.84
CA LEU A 91 -7.36 -14.02 7.58
C LEU A 91 -7.96 -13.39 8.84
N SER A 92 -7.44 -12.22 9.20
CA SER A 92 -7.93 -11.41 10.32
C SER A 92 -8.07 -9.96 9.88
N PHE A 93 -9.12 -9.31 10.37
CA PHE A 93 -9.39 -7.88 10.18
C PHE A 93 -9.29 -7.13 11.52
N GLU A 94 -8.62 -7.70 12.49
CA GLU A 94 -8.39 -6.99 13.76
C GLU A 94 -7.71 -5.65 13.51
N PRO A 95 -8.11 -4.60 14.24
CA PRO A 95 -7.52 -3.29 14.10
C PRO A 95 -6.01 -3.35 14.35
N LEU A 96 -5.24 -2.71 13.45
CA LEU A 96 -3.81 -2.53 13.70
C LEU A 96 -3.61 -1.54 14.87
N PRO A 97 -2.60 -1.77 15.73
CA PRO A 97 -2.23 -0.79 16.74
C PRO A 97 -1.94 0.58 16.10
N THR A 98 -2.41 1.65 16.72
CA THR A 98 -2.08 3.01 16.27
C THR A 98 -0.59 3.25 16.46
N LEU A 99 0.07 3.76 15.40
CA LEU A 99 1.47 4.13 15.48
C LEU A 99 1.64 5.45 16.23
N GLY A 100 2.60 5.46 17.14
CA GLY A 100 3.04 6.67 17.82
C GLY A 100 3.79 7.63 16.88
N PRO A 101 3.99 8.88 17.31
CA PRO A 101 4.61 9.91 16.48
C PRO A 101 6.07 9.61 16.13
N ASP A 102 6.76 8.80 16.92
CA ASP A 102 8.17 8.43 16.74
C ASP A 102 8.35 7.13 15.95
N ALA A 103 7.27 6.49 15.52
CA ALA A 103 7.31 5.24 14.77
C ALA A 103 7.90 5.47 13.37
N ASP A 104 9.00 4.80 13.06
CA ASP A 104 9.71 4.94 11.79
C ASP A 104 9.18 3.94 10.75
N LEU A 105 8.04 4.25 10.16
CA LEU A 105 7.44 3.49 9.06
C LEU A 105 7.46 4.28 7.76
N LYS A 106 7.89 3.63 6.67
CA LYS A 106 7.83 4.20 5.32
C LYS A 106 7.42 3.14 4.30
N LYS A 107 6.50 3.48 3.41
CA LYS A 107 6.17 2.68 2.22
C LYS A 107 7.11 3.06 1.09
N LEU A 108 7.84 2.10 0.53
CA LEU A 108 8.81 2.29 -0.55
C LEU A 108 8.23 1.95 -1.93
N SER A 109 7.33 0.97 -1.98
CA SER A 109 6.58 0.58 -3.18
C SER A 109 5.12 0.40 -2.83
N LEU A 110 4.21 0.95 -3.65
CA LEU A 110 2.76 0.87 -3.45
C LEU A 110 2.09 -0.02 -4.49
N GLN A 111 2.65 -0.09 -5.70
CA GLN A 111 2.06 -0.78 -6.85
C GLN A 111 3.04 -1.77 -7.51
N GLY A 112 4.00 -2.29 -6.75
CA GLY A 112 4.99 -3.23 -7.24
C GLY A 112 6.10 -2.58 -8.08
N GLU A 113 6.31 -1.27 -7.88
CA GLU A 113 7.39 -0.52 -8.53
C GLU A 113 8.74 -1.07 -8.11
N ASP A 114 9.67 -1.07 -9.04
CA ASP A 114 11.02 -1.53 -8.78
C ASP A 114 11.74 -0.64 -7.75
N VAL A 115 12.38 -1.27 -6.80
CA VAL A 115 13.31 -0.64 -5.85
C VAL A 115 14.66 -1.29 -6.08
N PRO A 116 15.56 -0.67 -6.87
CA PRO A 116 16.78 -1.32 -7.36
C PRO A 116 17.73 -1.81 -6.27
N ASP A 117 17.79 -1.11 -5.13
CA ASP A 117 18.64 -1.41 -3.99
C ASP A 117 17.94 -1.03 -2.68
N LEU A 118 17.98 -1.93 -1.70
CA LEU A 118 17.43 -1.69 -0.36
C LEU A 118 18.39 -0.90 0.53
N THR A 119 19.69 -0.98 0.27
CA THR A 119 20.73 -0.39 1.12
C THR A 119 20.54 1.11 1.39
N PRO A 120 20.19 1.95 0.39
CA PRO A 120 19.95 3.37 0.63
C PRO A 120 18.72 3.66 1.51
N HIS A 121 17.86 2.67 1.71
CA HIS A 121 16.65 2.78 2.52
C HIS A 121 16.82 2.21 3.93
N ALA A 122 17.96 1.57 4.21
CA ALA A 122 18.35 1.20 5.57
C ALA A 122 18.67 2.47 6.37
N VAL A 123 18.23 2.50 7.62
CA VAL A 123 18.41 3.68 8.49
C VAL A 123 19.64 3.49 9.35
N ALA A 124 20.62 4.35 9.18
CA ALA A 124 21.86 4.30 9.97
C ALA A 124 21.56 4.35 11.48
N GLY A 125 22.15 3.44 12.24
CA GLY A 125 21.97 3.33 13.68
C GLY A 125 20.67 2.65 14.12
N LYS A 126 19.78 2.26 13.17
CA LYS A 126 18.58 1.50 13.46
C LYS A 126 18.62 0.12 12.78
N VAL A 127 17.96 -0.85 13.37
CA VAL A 127 17.62 -2.08 12.65
C VAL A 127 16.53 -1.75 11.64
N THR A 128 16.73 -2.09 10.37
CA THR A 128 15.72 -1.84 9.33
C THR A 128 15.12 -3.16 8.86
N VAL A 129 13.80 -3.27 8.97
CA VAL A 129 13.02 -4.41 8.47
C VAL A 129 12.36 -4.01 7.17
N PHE A 130 12.72 -4.66 6.07
CA PHE A 130 12.07 -4.55 4.77
C PHE A 130 11.04 -5.65 4.65
N ASP A 131 9.77 -5.29 4.46
CA ASP A 131 8.64 -6.21 4.38
C ASP A 131 8.06 -6.21 2.95
N PHE A 132 8.29 -7.32 2.26
CA PHE A 132 7.63 -7.61 0.99
C PHE A 132 6.28 -8.27 1.30
N TYR A 133 5.22 -7.52 1.07
CA TYR A 133 3.85 -7.90 1.38
C TYR A 133 2.94 -7.72 0.16
N ALA A 134 1.72 -8.20 0.25
CA ALA A 134 0.62 -7.86 -0.66
C ALA A 134 -0.66 -7.60 0.13
N ASP A 135 -1.56 -6.80 -0.42
CA ASP A 135 -2.82 -6.46 0.25
C ASP A 135 -3.72 -7.69 0.46
N TRP A 136 -3.61 -8.70 -0.40
CA TRP A 136 -4.30 -9.99 -0.28
C TRP A 136 -3.63 -10.97 0.70
N CYS A 137 -2.44 -10.66 1.22
CA CYS A 137 -1.68 -11.57 2.09
C CYS A 137 -2.16 -11.50 3.54
N ALA A 138 -2.96 -12.47 3.97
CA ALA A 138 -3.45 -12.55 5.35
C ALA A 138 -2.34 -12.67 6.41
N PRO A 139 -1.30 -13.53 6.23
CA PRO A 139 -0.19 -13.59 7.17
C PRO A 139 0.59 -12.27 7.30
N CYS A 140 0.67 -11.47 6.22
CA CYS A 140 1.34 -10.17 6.25
C CYS A 140 0.67 -9.19 7.23
N ARG A 141 -0.66 -9.26 7.40
CA ARG A 141 -1.38 -8.43 8.37
C ARG A 141 -1.02 -8.76 9.82
N LYS A 142 -0.74 -10.05 10.11
CA LYS A 142 -0.26 -10.47 11.43
C LYS A 142 1.14 -9.92 11.70
N VAL A 143 2.00 -9.87 10.66
CA VAL A 143 3.31 -9.20 10.75
C VAL A 143 3.13 -7.70 10.98
N ASP A 144 2.21 -7.04 10.27
CA ASP A 144 1.91 -5.62 10.48
C ASP A 144 1.49 -5.32 11.93
N ALA A 145 0.57 -6.11 12.50
CA ALA A 145 0.12 -5.94 13.88
C ALA A 145 1.27 -6.09 14.88
N HIS A 146 2.13 -7.09 14.69
CA HIS A 146 3.34 -7.29 15.49
C HIS A 146 4.32 -6.12 15.35
N MET A 147 4.65 -5.74 14.11
CA MET A 147 5.59 -4.65 13.85
C MET A 147 5.08 -3.30 14.35
N PHE A 148 3.78 -3.01 14.26
CA PHE A 148 3.22 -1.76 14.76
C PHE A 148 3.32 -1.68 16.29
N THR A 149 3.08 -2.80 16.98
CA THR A 149 3.32 -2.90 18.43
C THR A 149 4.79 -2.66 18.76
N LEU A 150 5.69 -3.30 18.00
CA LEU A 150 7.13 -3.22 18.22
C LEU A 150 7.66 -1.80 17.94
N LEU A 151 7.24 -1.13 16.87
CA LEU A 151 7.65 0.24 16.54
C LEU A 151 7.28 1.26 17.63
N ASN A 152 6.15 1.05 18.31
CA ASN A 152 5.75 1.90 19.43
C ASN A 152 6.68 1.73 20.65
N GLN A 153 7.39 0.62 20.77
CA GLN A 153 8.29 0.28 21.88
C GLN A 153 9.77 0.43 21.54
N ARG A 154 10.10 0.42 20.25
CA ARG A 154 11.46 0.31 19.74
C ARG A 154 11.77 1.43 18.73
N PRO A 155 12.15 2.63 19.21
CA PRO A 155 12.51 3.75 18.32
C PRO A 155 13.80 3.47 17.52
N ASP A 156 14.55 2.45 17.90
CA ASP A 156 15.75 1.97 17.21
C ASP A 156 15.44 0.96 16.08
N VAL A 157 14.17 0.75 15.76
CA VAL A 157 13.74 -0.07 14.62
C VAL A 157 13.05 0.80 13.58
N ALA A 158 13.34 0.54 12.30
CA ALA A 158 12.69 1.16 11.16
C ALA A 158 11.96 0.08 10.33
N TYR A 159 10.77 0.38 9.83
CA TYR A 159 9.94 -0.54 9.04
C TYR A 159 9.72 0.02 7.65
N ARG A 160 10.10 -0.72 6.62
CA ARG A 160 10.05 -0.34 5.21
C ARG A 160 9.16 -1.30 4.45
N LYS A 161 8.00 -0.83 4.03
CA LYS A 161 7.00 -1.66 3.36
C LYS A 161 7.11 -1.60 1.85
N LEU A 162 7.03 -2.76 1.20
CA LEU A 162 7.13 -2.93 -0.24
C LEU A 162 5.96 -3.81 -0.70
N ASN A 163 4.89 -3.17 -1.22
CA ASN A 163 3.74 -3.89 -1.77
C ASN A 163 4.12 -4.52 -3.11
N VAL A 164 4.16 -5.83 -3.15
CA VAL A 164 4.49 -6.57 -4.39
C VAL A 164 3.29 -6.64 -5.35
N VAL A 165 2.06 -6.46 -4.84
CA VAL A 165 0.79 -6.56 -5.58
C VAL A 165 0.58 -7.96 -6.17
N SER A 166 1.51 -8.45 -6.97
CA SER A 166 1.51 -9.78 -7.57
C SER A 166 2.94 -10.25 -7.83
N TRP A 167 3.12 -11.55 -8.08
CA TRP A 167 4.42 -12.15 -8.40
C TRP A 167 5.02 -11.69 -9.73
N GLU A 168 4.20 -11.03 -10.58
CA GLU A 168 4.61 -10.58 -11.92
C GLU A 168 5.19 -9.17 -11.95
N THR A 169 5.13 -8.45 -10.84
CA THR A 169 5.65 -7.07 -10.77
C THR A 169 7.17 -7.01 -10.83
N PRO A 170 7.75 -5.88 -11.25
CA PRO A 170 9.20 -5.68 -11.26
C PRO A 170 9.83 -5.91 -9.88
N LEU A 171 9.19 -5.44 -8.82
CA LEU A 171 9.62 -5.64 -7.44
C LEU A 171 9.70 -7.13 -7.07
N ALA A 172 8.62 -7.89 -7.34
CA ALA A 172 8.56 -9.32 -7.05
C ALA A 172 9.63 -10.09 -7.83
N LYS A 173 9.79 -9.81 -9.12
CA LYS A 173 10.81 -10.44 -9.97
C LYS A 173 12.23 -10.19 -9.48
N ARG A 174 12.48 -9.03 -8.90
CA ARG A 174 13.81 -8.69 -8.36
C ARG A 174 14.12 -9.42 -7.06
N TYR A 175 13.20 -9.40 -6.10
CA TYR A 175 13.50 -9.83 -4.73
C TYR A 175 12.92 -11.18 -4.34
N LEU A 176 11.88 -11.64 -5.04
CA LEU A 176 11.14 -12.83 -4.65
C LEU A 176 11.37 -14.03 -5.58
N ALA A 177 12.37 -13.96 -6.45
CA ALA A 177 12.75 -15.13 -7.26
C ALA A 177 13.16 -16.30 -6.34
N GLY A 178 12.38 -17.40 -6.39
CA GLY A 178 12.58 -18.57 -5.53
C GLY A 178 12.02 -18.44 -4.10
N VAL A 179 11.38 -17.33 -3.75
CA VAL A 179 10.66 -17.18 -2.49
C VAL A 179 9.27 -17.83 -2.64
N PRO A 180 8.90 -18.80 -1.78
CA PRO A 180 7.69 -19.60 -1.99
C PRO A 180 6.40 -18.88 -1.59
N ASN A 181 6.45 -17.96 -0.62
CA ASN A 181 5.27 -17.29 -0.07
C ASN A 181 5.61 -15.94 0.59
N LEU A 182 4.57 -15.16 0.88
CA LEU A 182 4.61 -13.94 1.68
C LEU A 182 4.12 -14.22 3.10
N PRO A 183 4.51 -13.35 4.08
CA PRO A 183 5.46 -12.25 3.97
C PRO A 183 6.88 -12.72 3.70
N HIS A 184 7.70 -11.88 3.07
CA HIS A 184 9.14 -12.07 3.00
C HIS A 184 9.83 -10.85 3.60
N LEU A 185 10.58 -11.06 4.66
CA LEU A 185 11.19 -10.00 5.45
C LEU A 185 12.71 -10.07 5.28
N VAL A 186 13.32 -8.92 5.00
CA VAL A 186 14.79 -8.79 4.93
C VAL A 186 15.23 -7.81 6.00
N ILE A 187 16.08 -8.27 6.91
CA ILE A 187 16.50 -7.51 8.07
C ILE A 187 17.92 -7.00 7.86
N TYR A 188 18.12 -5.70 8.07
CA TYR A 188 19.40 -5.01 8.06
C TYR A 188 19.75 -4.57 9.47
N GLY A 189 21.02 -4.75 9.85
CA GLY A 189 21.56 -4.31 11.13
C GLY A 189 21.73 -2.79 11.21
N ARG A 190 22.11 -2.30 12.40
CA ARG A 190 22.43 -0.90 12.63
C ARG A 190 23.60 -0.38 11.79
N ASP A 191 24.46 -1.29 11.35
CA ASP A 191 25.60 -1.04 10.44
C ASP A 191 25.16 -0.88 8.97
N GLY A 192 23.85 -0.99 8.68
CA GLY A 192 23.28 -0.88 7.32
C GLY A 192 23.54 -2.12 6.44
N ARG A 193 23.95 -3.23 7.03
CA ARG A 193 24.23 -4.49 6.29
C ARG A 193 23.12 -5.51 6.51
N PRO A 194 22.86 -6.38 5.52
CA PRO A 194 21.89 -7.45 5.69
C PRO A 194 22.31 -8.43 6.79
N VAL A 195 21.34 -8.83 7.61
CA VAL A 195 21.51 -9.80 8.70
C VAL A 195 21.00 -11.16 8.28
N ARG A 196 19.69 -11.24 7.99
CA ARG A 196 19.02 -12.44 7.47
C ARG A 196 17.69 -12.10 6.84
N SER A 197 17.06 -13.08 6.20
CA SER A 197 15.67 -13.01 5.78
C SER A 197 14.81 -14.01 6.55
N VAL A 198 13.51 -13.68 6.67
CA VAL A 198 12.46 -14.54 7.24
C VAL A 198 11.35 -14.64 6.20
N THR A 199 10.90 -15.85 5.89
CA THR A 199 9.85 -16.10 4.91
C THR A 199 8.68 -16.82 5.58
N GLY A 200 7.45 -16.35 5.28
CA GLY A 200 6.24 -16.81 5.96
C GLY A 200 6.04 -16.15 7.32
N LEU A 201 4.97 -16.56 8.01
CA LEU A 201 4.61 -16.04 9.32
C LEU A 201 5.41 -16.73 10.42
N ASP A 202 6.59 -16.20 10.72
CA ASP A 202 7.43 -16.64 11.84
C ASP A 202 7.88 -15.42 12.65
N LEU A 203 7.04 -15.00 13.60
CA LEU A 203 7.30 -13.84 14.44
C LEU A 203 8.51 -14.05 15.37
N ALA A 204 8.74 -15.29 15.83
CA ALA A 204 9.89 -15.58 16.67
C ALA A 204 11.22 -15.45 15.91
N ALA A 205 11.26 -15.93 14.67
CA ALA A 205 12.43 -15.75 13.81
C ALA A 205 12.64 -14.27 13.45
N LEU A 206 11.56 -13.50 13.25
CA LEU A 206 11.63 -12.05 13.02
C LEU A 206 12.24 -11.33 14.24
N ASP A 207 11.75 -11.60 15.44
CA ASP A 207 12.26 -10.99 16.67
C ASP A 207 13.74 -11.34 16.90
N ALA A 208 14.12 -12.58 16.65
CA ALA A 208 15.50 -13.02 16.74
C ALA A 208 16.41 -12.29 15.73
N ALA A 209 15.92 -12.10 14.51
CA ALA A 209 16.68 -11.37 13.47
C ALA A 209 16.83 -9.86 13.83
N ILE A 210 15.80 -9.25 14.40
CA ILE A 210 15.84 -7.86 14.87
C ILE A 210 16.84 -7.75 16.04
N ALA A 211 16.83 -8.68 16.99
CA ALA A 211 17.79 -8.72 18.08
C ALA A 211 19.23 -8.88 17.60
N GLU A 212 19.47 -9.75 16.61
CA GLU A 212 20.77 -9.91 15.96
C GLU A 212 21.22 -8.61 15.28
N GLY A 213 20.32 -7.94 14.53
CA GLY A 213 20.60 -6.67 13.87
C GLY A 213 20.93 -5.54 14.84
N ALA A 214 20.33 -5.56 16.04
CA ALA A 214 20.59 -4.58 17.09
C ALA A 214 21.97 -4.73 17.74
N SER A 215 22.62 -5.88 17.61
CA SER A 215 23.95 -6.16 18.17
C SER A 215 25.10 -5.82 17.22
N ARG A 216 24.82 -5.35 16.01
CA ARG A 216 25.82 -5.01 14.98
C ARG A 216 26.20 -3.55 14.91
#